data_30f5beb18103523217b030ca7d70166e
#
_entry.id   30f5beb18103523217b030ca7d70166e
#
_cell.length_a   1.000
_cell.length_b   1.000
_cell.length_c   1.000
_cell.angle_alpha   90.00
_cell.angle_beta   90.00
_cell.angle_gamma   90.00
#
_symmetry.space_group_name_H-M   'P 1'
#
loop_
_entity.id
_entity.type
_entity.pdbx_description
1 polymer ?
#
loop_
_entity_poly.entity_id
_entity_poly.type
_entity_poly.pdbx_seq_one_letter_code
_entity_poly.pdbx_strand_id
1 'polypeptide(L)'
;FINKEVLDVEDMKDIKPSFFQVYILFEEILKKLLFIFNKKMLQIIGKQKQFKLNESHKLLFVCKGNINRSAFAENYVKNFYPRFICDSAGTLLRRGRMTSSKGLLTAKKFNVDLNKHVSKVIYDLNINDFDKILVFDWDNYLSILKIYPDCIDKVFLLNNKFSKKGLLVKPREISDPIGKSRAFYFECFKQIKYSIDKNFDV
;
A
#
# COMPACT_ATOMS: atom_id res chain seq x y z
N PHE A 1 46.89 26.05 2.90
CA PHE A 1 47.10 24.78 2.16
C PHE A 1 46.66 23.67 3.14
N ILE A 2 45.50 23.10 2.95
CA ILE A 2 45.00 21.94 3.70
C ILE A 2 45.15 20.75 2.77
N ASN A 3 46.11 19.86 3.07
CA ASN A 3 46.23 18.59 2.40
C ASN A 3 44.97 17.76 2.71
N LYS A 4 44.17 17.51 1.68
CA LYS A 4 43.18 16.43 1.72
C LYS A 4 43.90 15.11 1.43
N GLU A 5 44.27 14.40 2.46
CA GLU A 5 44.60 12.98 2.32
C GLU A 5 43.33 12.25 1.92
N VAL A 6 43.30 11.74 0.70
CA VAL A 6 42.31 10.82 0.22
C VAL A 6 42.67 9.45 0.83
N LEU A 7 41.96 9.03 1.86
CA LEU A 7 42.09 7.69 2.41
C LEU A 7 41.74 6.68 1.31
N ASP A 8 42.63 5.74 1.06
CA ASP A 8 42.46 4.70 0.06
C ASP A 8 41.40 3.69 0.52
N VAL A 9 40.62 3.13 -0.41
CA VAL A 9 39.52 2.22 -0.13
C VAL A 9 40.00 0.93 0.58
N GLU A 10 41.30 0.60 0.46
CA GLU A 10 41.92 -0.52 1.17
C GLU A 10 42.11 -0.27 2.67
N ASP A 11 42.31 0.95 3.09
CA ASP A 11 42.48 1.31 4.52
C ASP A 11 41.16 1.25 5.32
N MET A 12 40.02 1.13 4.64
CA MET A 12 38.71 1.01 5.29
C MET A 12 38.34 -0.39 5.76
N LYS A 13 39.12 -1.44 5.35
CA LYS A 13 38.81 -2.84 5.71
C LYS A 13 39.12 -3.18 7.18
N ASP A 14 39.95 -2.42 7.84
CA ASP A 14 40.39 -2.70 9.22
C ASP A 14 39.80 -1.76 10.28
N ILE A 15 38.86 -0.88 9.93
CA ILE A 15 38.20 -0.03 10.91
C ILE A 15 37.15 -0.85 11.66
N LYS A 16 37.47 -1.27 12.86
CA LYS A 16 36.47 -1.88 13.76
C LYS A 16 35.36 -0.85 13.98
N PRO A 17 34.09 -1.23 13.74
CA PRO A 17 32.98 -0.30 13.91
C PRO A 17 33.00 0.24 15.34
N SER A 18 32.87 1.55 15.51
CA SER A 18 32.77 2.16 16.83
C SER A 18 31.55 1.59 17.56
N PHE A 19 31.61 1.58 18.89
CA PHE A 19 30.49 1.10 19.72
C PHE A 19 29.16 1.78 19.33
N PHE A 20 29.22 3.02 18.92
CA PHE A 20 28.09 3.80 18.43
C PHE A 20 27.53 3.27 17.09
N GLN A 21 28.38 2.88 16.14
CA GLN A 21 27.95 2.28 14.87
C GLN A 21 27.31 0.90 15.09
N VAL A 22 27.86 0.10 16.01
CA VAL A 22 27.27 -1.20 16.41
C VAL A 22 25.90 -1.00 17.06
N TYR A 23 25.75 0.02 17.92
CA TYR A 23 24.50 0.35 18.56
C TYR A 23 23.43 0.78 17.53
N ILE A 24 23.76 1.65 16.58
CA ILE A 24 22.82 2.07 15.50
C ILE A 24 22.38 0.87 14.68
N LEU A 25 23.33 -0.01 14.29
CA LEU A 25 23.03 -1.22 13.52
C LEU A 25 22.10 -2.16 14.30
N PHE A 26 22.35 -2.33 15.58
CA PHE A 26 21.50 -3.13 16.46
C PHE A 26 20.06 -2.57 16.57
N GLU A 27 19.93 -1.26 16.76
CA GLU A 27 18.64 -0.54 16.75
C GLU A 27 17.88 -0.75 15.46
N GLU A 28 18.54 -0.64 14.31
CA GLU A 28 17.90 -0.88 13.00
C GLU A 28 17.48 -2.33 12.80
N ILE A 29 18.32 -3.29 13.22
CA ILE A 29 17.99 -4.72 13.18
C ILE A 29 16.78 -5.00 14.08
N LEU A 30 16.78 -4.48 15.30
CA LEU A 30 15.67 -4.64 16.26
C LEU A 30 14.37 -4.06 15.70
N LYS A 31 14.40 -2.87 15.09
CA LYS A 31 13.25 -2.26 14.42
C LYS A 31 12.74 -3.12 13.27
N LYS A 32 13.62 -3.69 12.46
CA LYS A 32 13.25 -4.62 11.38
C LYS A 32 12.63 -5.92 11.91
N LEU A 33 13.20 -6.49 12.98
CA LEU A 33 12.67 -7.70 13.62
C LEU A 33 11.29 -7.46 14.24
N LEU A 34 11.10 -6.34 14.94
CA LEU A 34 9.81 -5.94 15.49
C LEU A 34 8.77 -5.72 14.38
N PHE A 35 9.17 -5.10 13.27
CA PHE A 35 8.31 -4.93 12.11
C PHE A 35 7.87 -6.27 11.51
N ILE A 36 8.81 -7.22 11.33
CA ILE A 36 8.52 -8.57 10.83
C ILE A 36 7.63 -9.33 11.82
N PHE A 37 7.89 -9.22 13.12
CA PHE A 37 7.10 -9.84 14.16
C PHE A 37 5.67 -9.28 14.18
N ASN A 38 5.51 -7.96 14.15
CA ASN A 38 4.20 -7.31 14.07
C ASN A 38 3.45 -7.69 12.80
N LYS A 39 4.12 -7.77 11.65
CA LYS A 39 3.54 -8.24 10.39
C LYS A 39 3.04 -9.70 10.49
N LYS A 40 3.85 -10.59 11.09
CA LYS A 40 3.45 -12.00 11.34
C LYS A 40 2.34 -12.10 12.37
N MET A 41 2.41 -11.36 13.47
CA MET A 41 1.36 -11.34 14.49
C MET A 41 0.05 -10.83 13.92
N LEU A 42 0.04 -9.78 13.12
CA LEU A 42 -1.16 -9.29 12.44
C LEU A 42 -1.70 -10.31 11.42
N GLN A 43 -0.84 -11.07 10.75
CA GLN A 43 -1.25 -12.17 9.88
C GLN A 43 -1.90 -13.33 10.66
N ILE A 44 -1.48 -13.55 11.92
CA ILE A 44 -1.98 -14.61 12.80
C ILE A 44 -3.22 -14.15 13.56
N ILE A 45 -3.17 -12.94 14.15
CA ILE A 45 -4.27 -12.35 14.92
C ILE A 45 -5.34 -11.77 13.99
N GLY A 46 -4.92 -11.34 12.80
CA GLY A 46 -5.79 -10.81 11.76
C GLY A 46 -6.68 -11.90 11.16
N LYS A 47 -7.57 -12.44 11.98
CA LYS A 47 -8.91 -12.82 11.52
C LYS A 47 -9.50 -11.55 10.93
N GLN A 48 -9.00 -11.15 9.75
CA GLN A 48 -9.61 -10.05 9.03
C GLN A 48 -11.07 -10.42 8.84
N LYS A 49 -11.93 -9.77 9.62
CA LYS A 49 -13.35 -9.87 9.44
C LYS A 49 -13.61 -9.61 7.96
N GLN A 50 -14.38 -10.48 7.34
CA GLN A 50 -14.86 -10.22 5.99
C GLN A 50 -15.56 -8.87 6.03
N PHE A 51 -15.08 -7.89 5.26
CA PHE A 51 -15.81 -6.66 5.16
C PHE A 51 -16.95 -6.86 4.18
N LYS A 52 -18.16 -6.51 4.62
CA LYS A 52 -19.30 -6.37 3.72
C LYS A 52 -19.39 -4.92 3.30
N LEU A 53 -19.54 -4.67 2.01
CA LEU A 53 -19.80 -3.35 1.48
C LEU A 53 -21.32 -3.10 1.48
N ASN A 54 -21.66 -1.87 1.79
CA ASN A 54 -22.98 -1.28 1.58
C ASN A 54 -22.76 -0.06 0.69
N GLU A 55 -23.69 0.23 -0.20
CA GLU A 55 -23.63 1.38 -1.13
C GLU A 55 -23.54 2.73 -0.41
N SER A 56 -24.03 2.81 0.84
CA SER A 56 -23.88 4.00 1.68
C SER A 56 -22.46 4.21 2.23
N HIS A 57 -21.58 3.18 2.16
CA HIS A 57 -20.23 3.31 2.68
C HIS A 57 -19.37 4.24 1.81
N LYS A 58 -18.67 5.16 2.46
CA LYS A 58 -17.59 5.94 1.86
C LYS A 58 -16.28 5.15 1.96
N LEU A 59 -15.64 4.91 0.84
CA LEU A 59 -14.47 4.04 0.72
C LEU A 59 -13.21 4.86 0.46
N LEU A 60 -12.11 4.50 1.11
CA LEU A 60 -10.79 5.07 0.85
C LEU A 60 -9.82 3.99 0.40
N PHE A 61 -9.27 4.11 -0.82
CA PHE A 61 -8.20 3.24 -1.30
C PHE A 61 -6.85 3.85 -0.95
N VAL A 62 -6.01 3.12 -0.20
CA VAL A 62 -4.70 3.65 0.21
C VAL A 62 -3.56 2.73 -0.20
N CYS A 63 -2.57 3.30 -0.89
CA CYS A 63 -1.29 2.67 -1.14
C CYS A 63 -0.14 3.60 -0.73
N LYS A 64 1.10 3.22 -0.98
CA LYS A 64 2.25 4.06 -0.62
C LYS A 64 2.24 5.39 -1.37
N GLY A 65 2.06 5.38 -2.69
CA GLY A 65 2.32 6.53 -3.54
C GLY A 65 1.12 7.25 -4.12
N ASN A 66 -0.07 6.66 -4.12
CA ASN A 66 -1.28 7.17 -4.79
C ASN A 66 -1.08 7.52 -6.28
N ILE A 67 -0.27 6.75 -7.00
CA ILE A 67 0.00 6.97 -8.44
C ILE A 67 -0.35 5.77 -9.33
N ASN A 68 -0.51 4.56 -8.74
CA ASN A 68 -0.82 3.34 -9.50
C ASN A 68 -2.00 2.59 -8.86
N ARG A 69 -1.76 1.78 -7.80
CA ARG A 69 -2.75 0.85 -7.24
C ARG A 69 -4.03 1.54 -6.75
N SER A 70 -3.92 2.48 -5.83
CA SER A 70 -5.08 3.19 -5.26
C SER A 70 -5.74 4.12 -6.29
N ALA A 71 -4.94 4.75 -7.16
CA ALA A 71 -5.44 5.55 -8.28
C ALA A 71 -6.29 4.70 -9.23
N PHE A 72 -5.81 3.51 -9.61
CA PHE A 72 -6.54 2.59 -10.45
C PHE A 72 -7.83 2.10 -9.77
N ALA A 73 -7.75 1.70 -8.49
CA ALA A 73 -8.90 1.20 -7.75
C ALA A 73 -10.03 2.24 -7.65
N GLU A 74 -9.70 3.48 -7.28
CA GLU A 74 -10.65 4.59 -7.20
C GLU A 74 -11.36 4.81 -8.54
N ASN A 75 -10.58 4.98 -9.63
CA ASN A 75 -11.15 5.28 -10.93
C ASN A 75 -11.90 4.08 -11.51
N TYR A 76 -11.48 2.86 -11.23
CA TYR A 76 -12.22 1.65 -11.61
C TYR A 76 -13.57 1.60 -10.92
N VAL A 77 -13.64 1.86 -9.59
CA VAL A 77 -14.92 1.91 -8.86
C VAL A 77 -15.82 3.02 -9.39
N LYS A 78 -15.30 4.23 -9.60
CA LYS A 78 -16.08 5.34 -10.15
C LYS A 78 -16.69 5.03 -11.52
N ASN A 79 -15.97 4.28 -12.37
CA ASN A 79 -16.45 3.95 -13.72
C ASN A 79 -17.48 2.80 -13.73
N PHE A 80 -17.25 1.75 -12.95
CA PHE A 80 -18.03 0.51 -13.05
C PHE A 80 -19.01 0.30 -11.90
N TYR A 81 -18.81 1.00 -10.78
CA TYR A 81 -19.65 0.92 -9.56
C TYR A 81 -20.02 2.32 -9.05
N PRO A 82 -20.66 3.17 -9.89
CA PRO A 82 -20.88 4.61 -9.57
C PRO A 82 -21.76 4.85 -8.35
N ARG A 83 -22.46 3.83 -7.88
CA ARG A 83 -23.24 3.85 -6.64
C ARG A 83 -22.39 3.97 -5.37
N PHE A 84 -21.09 3.62 -5.45
CA PHE A 84 -20.20 3.71 -4.31
C PHE A 84 -19.44 5.05 -4.29
N ILE A 85 -19.43 5.71 -3.15
CA ILE A 85 -18.61 6.90 -2.95
C ILE A 85 -17.20 6.47 -2.56
N CYS A 86 -16.21 6.86 -3.34
CA CYS A 86 -14.84 6.50 -3.05
C CYS A 86 -13.84 7.61 -3.37
N ASP A 87 -12.72 7.56 -2.67
CA ASP A 87 -11.55 8.41 -2.89
C ASP A 87 -10.27 7.57 -2.75
N SER A 88 -9.09 8.16 -3.03
CA SER A 88 -7.82 7.49 -2.83
C SER A 88 -6.74 8.43 -2.31
N ALA A 89 -5.76 7.88 -1.57
CA ALA A 89 -4.63 8.61 -1.03
C ALA A 89 -3.36 7.75 -0.96
N GLY A 90 -2.23 8.41 -0.68
CA GLY A 90 -0.95 7.77 -0.41
C GLY A 90 -0.42 8.09 0.99
N THR A 91 0.36 7.17 1.56
CA THR A 91 1.07 7.40 2.83
C THR A 91 2.39 8.14 2.64
N LEU A 92 2.91 8.20 1.41
CA LEU A 92 4.12 8.95 1.09
C LEU A 92 3.80 10.45 1.00
N LEU A 93 4.56 11.28 1.71
CA LEU A 93 4.39 12.73 1.78
C LEU A 93 4.82 13.46 0.47
N ARG A 94 4.22 13.06 -0.65
CA ARG A 94 4.48 13.64 -1.98
C ARG A 94 3.18 13.81 -2.74
N ARG A 95 2.72 15.05 -2.85
CA ARG A 95 1.51 15.45 -3.59
C ARG A 95 1.80 15.71 -5.07
N GLY A 96 0.74 15.85 -5.86
CA GLY A 96 0.79 16.40 -7.21
C GLY A 96 1.45 15.52 -8.25
N ARG A 97 1.67 14.22 -7.97
CA ARG A 97 2.30 13.31 -8.93
C ARG A 97 1.27 12.67 -9.84
N MET A 98 1.62 12.59 -11.11
CA MET A 98 0.86 11.86 -12.12
C MET A 98 1.07 10.36 -11.99
N THR A 99 0.12 9.60 -12.50
CA THR A 99 0.26 8.14 -12.69
C THR A 99 1.46 7.84 -13.59
N SER A 100 2.21 6.79 -13.27
CA SER A 100 3.35 6.37 -14.10
C SER A 100 2.93 6.02 -15.52
N SER A 101 3.82 6.23 -16.52
CA SER A 101 3.51 5.91 -17.93
C SER A 101 3.07 4.45 -18.12
N LYS A 102 3.70 3.50 -17.42
CA LYS A 102 3.30 2.09 -17.44
C LYS A 102 1.91 1.90 -16.83
N GLY A 103 1.59 2.64 -15.76
CA GLY A 103 0.28 2.64 -15.12
C GLY A 103 -0.81 3.17 -16.06
N LEU A 104 -0.58 4.32 -16.71
CA LEU A 104 -1.51 4.91 -17.70
C LEU A 104 -1.83 3.92 -18.82
N LEU A 105 -0.79 3.36 -19.45
CA LEU A 105 -0.95 2.40 -20.56
C LEU A 105 -1.66 1.12 -20.13
N THR A 106 -1.43 0.69 -18.89
CA THR A 106 -2.08 -0.53 -18.37
C THR A 106 -3.53 -0.27 -18.00
N ALA A 107 -3.85 0.86 -17.38
CA ALA A 107 -5.21 1.22 -16.97
C ALA A 107 -6.17 1.29 -18.17
N LYS A 108 -5.69 1.81 -19.32
CA LYS A 108 -6.46 1.83 -20.57
C LYS A 108 -6.94 0.46 -21.03
N LYS A 109 -6.18 -0.62 -20.77
CA LYS A 109 -6.59 -2.00 -21.09
C LYS A 109 -7.77 -2.50 -20.25
N PHE A 110 -8.06 -1.82 -19.17
CA PHE A 110 -9.21 -2.08 -18.29
C PHE A 110 -10.31 -1.00 -18.42
N ASN A 111 -10.26 -0.18 -19.48
CA ASN A 111 -11.17 0.95 -19.72
C ASN A 111 -11.18 1.97 -18.57
N VAL A 112 -10.02 2.20 -17.95
CA VAL A 112 -9.81 3.19 -16.90
C VAL A 112 -8.86 4.28 -17.38
N ASP A 113 -9.32 5.53 -17.32
CA ASP A 113 -8.49 6.70 -17.64
C ASP A 113 -7.90 7.29 -16.37
N LEU A 114 -6.56 7.32 -16.29
CA LEU A 114 -5.81 7.93 -15.18
C LEU A 114 -5.07 9.21 -15.57
N ASN A 115 -5.31 9.77 -16.76
CA ASN A 115 -4.59 10.95 -17.22
C ASN A 115 -4.82 12.19 -16.36
N LYS A 116 -6.00 12.30 -15.74
CA LYS A 116 -6.36 13.41 -14.85
C LYS A 116 -6.09 13.10 -13.36
N HIS A 117 -5.63 11.89 -13.04
CA HIS A 117 -5.34 11.53 -11.65
C HIS A 117 -4.09 12.24 -11.15
N VAL A 118 -4.24 12.89 -10.00
CA VAL A 118 -3.17 13.57 -9.28
C VAL A 118 -3.08 13.03 -7.87
N SER A 119 -1.88 12.61 -7.44
CA SER A 119 -1.71 11.97 -6.14
C SER A 119 -2.00 12.92 -4.98
N LYS A 120 -2.78 12.42 -4.02
CA LYS A 120 -3.09 13.03 -2.73
C LYS A 120 -2.34 12.33 -1.61
N VAL A 121 -2.09 13.03 -0.53
CA VAL A 121 -1.53 12.46 0.71
C VAL A 121 -2.67 12.19 1.68
N ILE A 122 -2.56 11.13 2.47
CA ILE A 122 -3.63 10.76 3.41
C ILE A 122 -3.94 11.86 4.43
N TYR A 123 -2.95 12.69 4.76
CA TYR A 123 -3.13 13.84 5.66
C TYR A 123 -3.97 14.98 5.07
N ASP A 124 -4.25 14.95 3.76
CA ASP A 124 -5.12 15.93 3.09
C ASP A 124 -6.60 15.58 3.24
N LEU A 125 -6.90 14.42 3.82
CA LEU A 125 -8.24 13.88 3.99
C LEU A 125 -8.58 13.74 5.47
N ASN A 126 -9.85 13.97 5.82
CA ASN A 126 -10.33 13.58 7.13
C ASN A 126 -10.64 12.07 7.11
N ILE A 127 -9.80 11.28 7.77
CA ILE A 127 -9.90 9.81 7.79
C ILE A 127 -11.24 9.32 8.39
N ASN A 128 -11.86 10.14 9.24
CA ASN A 128 -13.12 9.79 9.90
C ASN A 128 -14.33 9.84 8.94
N ASP A 129 -14.20 10.52 7.81
CA ASP A 129 -15.26 10.60 6.79
C ASP A 129 -15.43 9.27 6.03
N PHE A 130 -14.52 8.30 6.22
CA PHE A 130 -14.54 7.03 5.52
C PHE A 130 -14.95 5.89 6.45
N ASP A 131 -15.84 5.03 5.95
CA ASP A 131 -16.33 3.85 6.65
C ASP A 131 -15.41 2.66 6.49
N LYS A 132 -14.73 2.55 5.33
CA LYS A 132 -13.79 1.47 5.02
C LYS A 132 -12.54 2.02 4.34
N ILE A 133 -11.38 1.55 4.80
CA ILE A 133 -10.07 1.90 4.24
C ILE A 133 -9.48 0.61 3.64
N LEU A 134 -9.35 0.59 2.32
CA LEU A 134 -8.93 -0.57 1.55
C LEU A 134 -7.47 -0.41 1.13
N VAL A 135 -6.62 -1.32 1.59
CA VAL A 135 -5.19 -1.33 1.33
C VAL A 135 -4.77 -2.56 0.53
N PHE A 136 -3.58 -2.56 -0.07
CA PHE A 136 -3.17 -3.56 -1.05
C PHE A 136 -2.20 -4.60 -0.49
N ASP A 137 -1.42 -4.24 0.52
CA ASP A 137 -0.43 -5.09 1.18
C ASP A 137 -0.34 -4.76 2.68
N TRP A 138 0.41 -5.59 3.41
CA TRP A 138 0.59 -5.40 4.86
C TRP A 138 1.42 -4.15 5.18
N ASP A 139 2.29 -3.71 4.29
CA ASP A 139 3.08 -2.50 4.50
C ASP A 139 2.18 -1.25 4.44
N ASN A 140 1.20 -1.23 3.54
CA ASN A 140 0.16 -0.19 3.52
C ASN A 140 -0.72 -0.26 4.77
N TYR A 141 -1.13 -1.48 5.19
CA TYR A 141 -1.93 -1.70 6.38
C TYR A 141 -1.24 -1.14 7.63
N LEU A 142 0.02 -1.54 7.87
CA LEU A 142 0.80 -1.07 9.01
C LEU A 142 1.09 0.42 8.95
N SER A 143 1.32 0.98 7.76
CA SER A 143 1.53 2.42 7.58
C SER A 143 0.31 3.23 8.02
N ILE A 144 -0.90 2.76 7.69
CA ILE A 144 -2.14 3.41 8.14
C ILE A 144 -2.28 3.33 9.65
N LEU A 145 -2.08 2.16 10.25
CA LEU A 145 -2.21 2.00 11.71
C LEU A 145 -1.13 2.76 12.49
N LYS A 146 0.03 2.99 11.90
CA LYS A 146 1.06 3.86 12.50
C LYS A 146 0.63 5.32 12.53
N ILE A 147 -0.11 5.78 11.51
CA ILE A 147 -0.59 7.17 11.38
C ILE A 147 -1.89 7.36 12.17
N TYR A 148 -2.81 6.41 12.07
CA TYR A 148 -4.15 6.42 12.65
C TYR A 148 -4.45 5.10 13.37
N PRO A 149 -3.95 4.89 14.61
CA PRO A 149 -4.14 3.63 15.35
C PRO A 149 -5.60 3.27 15.56
N ASP A 150 -6.46 4.26 15.76
CA ASP A 150 -7.88 4.09 16.07
C ASP A 150 -8.69 3.60 14.86
N CYS A 151 -8.08 3.57 13.65
CA CYS A 151 -8.75 3.11 12.44
C CYS A 151 -8.69 1.59 12.23
N ILE A 152 -8.17 0.81 13.18
CA ILE A 152 -7.94 -0.63 13.01
C ILE A 152 -9.19 -1.41 12.56
N ASP A 153 -10.37 -1.02 13.03
CA ASP A 153 -11.63 -1.68 12.68
C ASP A 153 -12.15 -1.28 11.28
N LYS A 154 -11.59 -0.23 10.68
CA LYS A 154 -11.96 0.28 9.35
C LYS A 154 -10.99 -0.15 8.25
N VAL A 155 -9.78 -0.63 8.58
CA VAL A 155 -8.73 -0.96 7.61
C VAL A 155 -8.81 -2.43 7.19
N PHE A 156 -8.85 -2.69 5.88
CA PHE A 156 -8.95 -4.03 5.30
C PHE A 156 -8.02 -4.20 4.11
N LEU A 157 -7.46 -5.41 3.95
CA LEU A 157 -6.81 -5.78 2.70
C LEU A 157 -7.86 -5.98 1.60
N LEU A 158 -7.69 -5.32 0.46
CA LEU A 158 -8.63 -5.40 -0.66
C LEU A 158 -8.77 -6.84 -1.18
N ASN A 159 -7.66 -7.58 -1.29
CA ASN A 159 -7.68 -8.97 -1.74
C ASN A 159 -7.81 -9.95 -0.56
N ASN A 160 -8.93 -9.86 0.13
CA ASN A 160 -9.25 -10.75 1.24
C ASN A 160 -10.03 -11.96 0.71
N LYS A 161 -9.36 -13.12 0.56
CA LYS A 161 -10.01 -14.36 0.12
C LYS A 161 -10.50 -15.13 1.34
N PHE A 162 -11.82 -15.32 1.44
CA PHE A 162 -12.40 -16.35 2.31
C PHE A 162 -12.74 -17.58 1.47
N SER A 163 -12.46 -18.76 1.99
CA SER A 163 -13.00 -19.99 1.40
C SER A 163 -14.51 -20.05 1.67
N LYS A 164 -15.26 -20.71 0.77
CA LYS A 164 -16.69 -21.00 0.96
C LYS A 164 -17.01 -21.75 2.29
N LYS A 165 -16.00 -22.32 2.95
CA LYS A 165 -16.10 -23.07 4.22
C LYS A 165 -15.75 -22.24 5.46
N GLY A 166 -15.62 -20.90 5.35
CA GLY A 166 -15.26 -20.04 6.50
C GLY A 166 -13.82 -20.21 7.01
N LEU A 167 -13.02 -21.08 6.39
CA LEU A 167 -11.60 -21.22 6.70
C LEU A 167 -10.83 -20.03 6.15
N LEU A 168 -10.00 -19.42 6.99
CA LEU A 168 -9.09 -18.33 6.64
C LEU A 168 -8.14 -18.78 5.52
N VAL A 169 -8.43 -18.35 4.30
CA VAL A 169 -7.42 -18.39 3.25
C VAL A 169 -6.52 -17.18 3.46
N LYS A 170 -5.21 -17.41 3.58
CA LYS A 170 -4.21 -16.36 3.75
C LYS A 170 -4.49 -15.20 2.79
N PRO A 171 -4.68 -13.97 3.29
CA PRO A 171 -4.91 -12.80 2.43
C PRO A 171 -3.75 -12.69 1.43
N ARG A 172 -4.04 -12.49 0.15
CA ARG A 172 -3.02 -12.29 -0.85
C ARG A 172 -2.76 -10.81 -1.01
N GLU A 173 -1.51 -10.43 -0.79
CA GLU A 173 -1.04 -9.07 -1.06
C GLU A 173 -1.09 -8.77 -2.57
N ILE A 174 -1.46 -7.55 -2.93
CA ILE A 174 -1.33 -7.02 -4.28
C ILE A 174 -0.07 -6.17 -4.32
N SER A 175 1.02 -6.76 -4.80
CA SER A 175 2.36 -6.16 -4.76
C SER A 175 2.45 -4.85 -5.55
N ASP A 176 3.36 -3.96 -5.14
CA ASP A 176 3.58 -2.67 -5.81
C ASP A 176 4.23 -2.87 -7.19
N PRO A 177 3.62 -2.35 -8.27
CA PRO A 177 4.16 -2.50 -9.62
C PRO A 177 5.28 -1.49 -9.93
N ILE A 178 5.56 -0.49 -9.05
CA ILE A 178 6.57 0.52 -9.34
C ILE A 178 7.94 -0.11 -9.62
N GLY A 179 8.60 0.35 -10.69
CA GLY A 179 9.88 -0.20 -11.14
C GLY A 179 9.82 -1.58 -11.85
N LYS A 180 8.64 -2.20 -11.92
CA LYS A 180 8.48 -3.54 -12.53
C LYS A 180 8.15 -3.46 -14.04
N SER A 181 8.04 -4.64 -14.68
CA SER A 181 7.68 -4.78 -16.10
C SER A 181 6.21 -4.40 -16.37
N ARG A 182 5.85 -4.19 -17.64
CA ARG A 182 4.45 -3.96 -18.04
C ARG A 182 3.54 -5.14 -17.71
N ALA A 183 4.04 -6.37 -17.85
CA ALA A 183 3.29 -7.57 -17.50
C ALA A 183 2.95 -7.58 -15.99
N PHE A 184 3.87 -7.14 -15.15
CA PHE A 184 3.62 -7.03 -13.71
C PHE A 184 2.56 -5.97 -13.38
N TYR A 185 2.57 -4.82 -14.07
CA TYR A 185 1.49 -3.81 -13.95
C TYR A 185 0.14 -4.38 -14.34
N PHE A 186 0.09 -5.15 -15.45
CA PHE A 186 -1.14 -5.78 -15.89
C PHE A 186 -1.70 -6.76 -14.87
N GLU A 187 -0.87 -7.67 -14.34
CA GLU A 187 -1.29 -8.61 -13.30
C GLU A 187 -1.70 -7.91 -11.99
N CYS A 188 -1.00 -6.84 -11.61
CA CYS A 188 -1.39 -6.02 -10.46
C CYS A 188 -2.80 -5.43 -10.64
N PHE A 189 -3.08 -4.77 -11.76
CA PHE A 189 -4.38 -4.16 -12.02
C PHE A 189 -5.49 -5.19 -12.22
N LYS A 190 -5.18 -6.33 -12.82
CA LYS A 190 -6.09 -7.48 -12.93
C LYS A 190 -6.49 -8.03 -11.56
N GLN A 191 -5.54 -8.12 -10.62
CA GLN A 191 -5.83 -8.54 -9.25
C GLN A 191 -6.68 -7.50 -8.51
N ILE A 192 -6.43 -6.21 -8.70
CA ILE A 192 -7.25 -5.13 -8.12
C ILE A 192 -8.68 -5.21 -8.67
N LYS A 193 -8.83 -5.26 -10.00
CA LYS A 193 -10.13 -5.43 -10.67
C LYS A 193 -10.89 -6.62 -10.10
N TYR A 194 -10.27 -7.81 -10.11
CA TYR A 194 -10.89 -9.04 -9.61
C TYR A 194 -11.34 -8.90 -8.14
N SER A 195 -10.52 -8.26 -7.31
CA SER A 195 -10.84 -8.08 -5.89
C SER A 195 -11.98 -7.08 -5.69
N ILE A 196 -12.06 -6.03 -6.52
CA ILE A 196 -13.16 -5.08 -6.51
C ILE A 196 -14.44 -5.80 -6.95
N ASP A 197 -14.46 -6.40 -8.15
CA ASP A 197 -15.63 -7.07 -8.70
C ASP A 197 -16.22 -8.06 -7.68
N LYS A 198 -15.35 -8.86 -7.06
CA LYS A 198 -15.79 -9.86 -6.07
C LYS A 198 -16.43 -9.27 -4.79
N ASN A 199 -16.01 -8.07 -4.39
CA ASN A 199 -16.48 -7.45 -3.16
C ASN A 199 -17.61 -6.44 -3.39
N PHE A 200 -17.81 -5.98 -4.63
CA PHE A 200 -18.76 -4.93 -5.01
C PHE A 200 -19.99 -5.45 -5.77
N ASP A 201 -19.92 -6.66 -6.34
CA ASP A 201 -21.07 -7.37 -6.90
C ASP A 201 -21.93 -7.91 -5.75
N VAL A 202 -22.77 -7.03 -5.16
CA VAL A 202 -23.73 -7.35 -4.09
C VAL A 202 -25.14 -7.18 -4.62
#